data_ca28f68ddda84a9b2f728fd6192c941a
#
_entry.id   ca28f68ddda84a9b2f728fd6192c941a
#
_cell.length_a   1.000
_cell.length_b   1.000
_cell.length_c   1.000
_cell.angle_alpha   90.00
_cell.angle_beta   90.00
_cell.angle_gamma   90.00
#
_symmetry.space_group_name_H-M   'P 1'
#
loop_
_entity.id
_entity.type
_entity.pdbx_description
1 polymer ?
#
loop_
_entity_poly.entity_id
_entity_poly.type
_entity_poly.pdbx_seq_one_letter_code
_entity_poly.pdbx_strand_id
1 'polypeptide(L)'
;DAIRKRPLIRRLIRQHGKTPVHGPMIGNLSGTSATVWLRTADAATVQVEADTVPPMPGEKVSAEVQTRREHDFVAKVVLKNLKPRTKYTYTVTIDGQKNRAANQKFMTFSKSGEAGRFRLAFGGGAGFVPQHEYVWNTIAATKPDALFQLGDNVYIDNTSVMDMHH
;
A
#
# COMPACT_ATOMS: atom_id res chain seq x y z
N ASP A 1 3.28 -14.66 20.81
CA ASP A 1 4.33 -13.64 20.79
C ASP A 1 5.76 -14.10 21.16
N ALA A 2 5.99 -15.39 21.17
CA ALA A 2 7.32 -15.96 21.40
C ALA A 2 8.35 -15.51 20.34
N ILE A 3 7.92 -15.24 19.12
CA ILE A 3 8.78 -14.87 17.99
C ILE A 3 9.41 -13.52 18.17
N ARG A 4 8.62 -12.50 18.57
CA ARG A 4 9.12 -11.16 18.84
C ARG A 4 10.14 -11.10 19.98
N LYS A 5 10.14 -12.11 20.86
CA LYS A 5 11.10 -12.25 21.95
C LYS A 5 12.46 -12.80 21.47
N ARG A 6 12.53 -13.38 20.27
CA ARG A 6 13.80 -13.94 19.73
C ARG A 6 14.79 -12.79 19.45
N PRO A 7 16.07 -12.93 19.84
CA PRO A 7 17.08 -11.89 19.70
C PRO A 7 17.23 -11.38 18.25
N LEU A 8 17.20 -12.30 17.27
CA LEU A 8 17.27 -11.96 15.85
C LEU A 8 16.11 -11.06 15.42
N ILE A 9 14.88 -11.41 15.79
CA ILE A 9 13.69 -10.63 15.43
C ILE A 9 13.74 -9.24 16.07
N ARG A 10 14.16 -9.13 17.34
CA ARG A 10 14.36 -7.83 17.98
C ARG A 10 15.42 -6.99 17.26
N ARG A 11 16.49 -7.62 16.78
CA ARG A 11 17.52 -6.92 15.98
C ARG A 11 16.92 -6.42 14.66
N LEU A 12 16.18 -7.25 13.94
CA LEU A 12 15.52 -6.87 12.68
C LEU A 12 14.50 -5.73 12.89
N ILE A 13 13.69 -5.80 13.93
CA ILE A 13 12.77 -4.71 14.28
C ILE A 13 13.54 -3.40 14.54
N ARG A 14 14.67 -3.44 15.26
CA ARG A 14 15.49 -2.24 15.48
C ARG A 14 16.10 -1.69 14.19
N GLN A 15 16.53 -2.55 13.28
CA GLN A 15 17.15 -2.14 12.01
C GLN A 15 16.13 -1.65 10.97
N HIS A 16 14.96 -2.26 10.92
CA HIS A 16 13.96 -2.05 9.88
C HIS A 16 12.59 -1.57 10.39
N GLY A 17 12.44 -1.33 11.69
CA GLY A 17 11.17 -1.00 12.32
C GLY A 17 10.55 0.32 11.82
N LYS A 18 11.36 1.17 11.20
CA LYS A 18 10.91 2.42 10.58
C LYS A 18 10.69 2.31 9.07
N THR A 19 10.62 1.09 8.55
CA THR A 19 10.26 0.80 7.15
C THR A 19 9.00 -0.06 7.13
N PRO A 20 8.18 0.01 6.07
CA PRO A 20 7.04 -0.90 5.92
C PRO A 20 7.52 -2.36 5.83
N VAL A 21 6.90 -3.25 6.56
CA VAL A 21 7.10 -4.71 6.42
C VAL A 21 6.35 -5.20 5.18
N HIS A 22 5.11 -4.71 5.01
CA HIS A 22 4.29 -4.94 3.83
C HIS A 22 3.71 -3.62 3.33
N GLY A 23 3.51 -3.51 2.03
CA GLY A 23 3.07 -2.27 1.37
C GLY A 23 4.23 -1.27 1.16
N PRO A 24 3.93 0.01 0.94
CA PRO A 24 2.59 0.58 0.91
C PRO A 24 1.80 0.20 -0.34
N MET A 25 0.49 0.05 -0.19
CA MET A 25 -0.46 -0.20 -1.27
C MET A 25 -1.57 0.86 -1.26
N ILE A 26 -2.03 1.25 -2.45
CA ILE A 26 -3.18 2.14 -2.60
C ILE A 26 -4.44 1.30 -2.74
N GLY A 27 -5.46 1.65 -1.97
CA GLY A 27 -6.79 1.06 -2.06
C GLY A 27 -7.89 2.08 -1.80
N ASN A 28 -9.15 1.66 -1.94
CA ASN A 28 -10.33 2.48 -1.73
C ASN A 28 -10.21 3.86 -2.41
N LEU A 29 -9.75 3.86 -3.65
CA LEU A 29 -9.50 5.06 -4.43
C LEU A 29 -10.81 5.62 -4.96
N SER A 30 -11.00 6.93 -4.81
CA SER A 30 -12.13 7.66 -5.37
C SER A 30 -11.67 8.91 -6.13
N GLY A 31 -12.60 9.77 -6.51
CA GLY A 31 -12.27 11.09 -7.08
C GLY A 31 -11.66 12.04 -6.04
N THR A 32 -11.92 11.85 -4.75
CA THR A 32 -11.54 12.80 -3.70
C THR A 32 -10.85 12.19 -2.50
N SER A 33 -10.59 10.88 -2.54
CA SER A 33 -9.92 10.17 -1.44
C SER A 33 -9.10 8.98 -1.94
N ALA A 34 -8.13 8.58 -1.14
CA ALA A 34 -7.34 7.36 -1.31
C ALA A 34 -6.98 6.81 0.05
N THR A 35 -6.85 5.49 0.17
CA THR A 35 -6.35 4.84 1.37
C THR A 35 -4.99 4.25 1.08
N VAL A 36 -3.99 4.63 1.87
CA VAL A 36 -2.67 3.98 1.86
C VAL A 36 -2.66 2.92 2.94
N TRP A 37 -2.53 1.67 2.53
CA TRP A 37 -2.41 0.53 3.42
C TRP A 37 -0.95 0.12 3.55
N LEU A 38 -0.50 -0.12 4.76
CA LEU A 38 0.80 -0.73 5.04
C LEU A 38 0.79 -1.43 6.39
N ARG A 39 1.79 -2.27 6.64
CA ARG A 39 2.02 -2.93 7.92
C ARG A 39 3.41 -2.57 8.44
N THR A 40 3.50 -2.23 9.71
CA THR A 40 4.76 -1.96 10.40
C THR A 40 5.23 -3.17 11.20
N ALA A 41 6.51 -3.19 11.58
CA ALA A 41 7.07 -4.27 12.39
C ALA A 41 6.62 -4.22 13.85
N ASP A 42 6.27 -3.03 14.35
CA ASP A 42 5.82 -2.78 15.73
C ASP A 42 4.86 -1.59 15.76
N ALA A 43 4.34 -1.25 16.94
CA ALA A 43 3.57 -0.03 17.13
C ALA A 43 4.39 1.19 16.69
N ALA A 44 3.80 2.01 15.85
CA ALA A 44 4.48 3.16 15.23
C ALA A 44 3.46 4.22 14.82
N THR A 45 3.92 5.45 14.69
CA THR A 45 3.19 6.54 14.07
C THR A 45 3.47 6.53 12.57
N VAL A 46 2.43 6.36 11.76
CA VAL A 46 2.51 6.35 10.31
C VAL A 46 1.84 7.60 9.76
N GLN A 47 2.61 8.44 9.10
CA GLN A 47 2.15 9.62 8.38
C GLN A 47 2.29 9.39 6.87
N VAL A 48 1.29 9.79 6.13
CA VAL A 48 1.33 9.84 4.66
C VAL A 48 1.09 11.27 4.21
N GLU A 49 2.01 11.77 3.40
CA GLU A 49 1.87 13.04 2.69
C GLU A 49 1.75 12.75 1.21
N ALA A 50 0.79 13.38 0.54
CA ALA A 50 0.64 13.34 -0.92
C ALA A 50 0.63 14.75 -1.49
N ASP A 51 1.26 14.89 -2.66
CA ASP A 51 1.31 16.15 -3.41
C ASP A 51 0.98 15.89 -4.87
N THR A 52 0.45 16.88 -5.55
CA THR A 52 0.11 16.80 -6.97
C THR A 52 1.35 16.64 -7.84
N VAL A 53 1.16 16.17 -9.06
CA VAL A 53 2.24 16.06 -10.06
C VAL A 53 1.83 16.85 -11.31
N PRO A 54 2.50 18.00 -11.59
CA PRO A 54 3.57 18.63 -10.78
C PRO A 54 3.07 19.14 -9.42
N PRO A 55 3.95 19.35 -8.43
CA PRO A 55 3.57 19.94 -7.15
C PRO A 55 2.95 21.33 -7.31
N MET A 56 1.87 21.59 -6.59
CA MET A 56 1.18 22.89 -6.62
C MET A 56 1.07 23.44 -5.18
N PRO A 57 1.37 24.70 -4.95
CA PRO A 57 1.26 25.31 -3.63
C PRO A 57 -0.15 25.15 -3.05
N GLY A 58 -0.22 24.69 -1.79
CA GLY A 58 -1.47 24.47 -1.07
C GLY A 58 -2.23 23.19 -1.40
N GLU A 59 -1.74 22.36 -2.31
CA GLU A 59 -2.39 21.12 -2.73
C GLU A 59 -1.91 19.87 -1.98
N LYS A 60 -0.93 20.05 -1.10
CA LYS A 60 -0.41 18.97 -0.27
C LYS A 60 -1.43 18.53 0.76
N VAL A 61 -1.69 17.23 0.83
CA VAL A 61 -2.55 16.64 1.84
C VAL A 61 -1.75 15.68 2.70
N SER A 62 -2.09 15.59 3.98
CA SER A 62 -1.46 14.63 4.89
C SER A 62 -2.49 14.03 5.82
N ALA A 63 -2.21 12.80 6.26
CA ALA A 63 -2.96 12.11 7.30
C ALA A 63 -2.02 11.22 8.10
N GLU A 64 -2.39 10.93 9.34
CA GLU A 64 -1.60 10.16 10.28
C GLU A 64 -2.47 9.15 11.02
N VAL A 65 -1.90 7.99 11.30
CA VAL A 65 -2.50 6.96 12.17
C VAL A 65 -1.43 6.28 13.01
N GLN A 66 -1.84 5.71 14.14
CA GLN A 66 -0.97 4.85 14.93
C GLN A 66 -1.29 3.38 14.69
N THR A 67 -0.26 2.60 14.41
CA THR A 67 -0.38 1.15 14.32
C THR A 67 -0.38 0.55 15.70
N ARG A 68 -1.17 -0.50 15.90
CA ARG A 68 -1.36 -1.17 17.17
C ARG A 68 -1.35 -2.68 17.00
N ARG A 69 -0.95 -3.38 18.04
CA ARG A 69 -0.88 -4.83 18.06
C ARG A 69 -2.23 -5.50 17.79
N GLU A 70 -3.31 -4.93 18.35
CA GLU A 70 -4.67 -5.44 18.23
C GLU A 70 -5.16 -5.46 16.78
N HIS A 71 -4.53 -4.67 15.92
CA HIS A 71 -4.77 -4.59 14.48
C HIS A 71 -3.59 -5.10 13.66
N ASP A 72 -2.79 -6.01 14.21
CA ASP A 72 -1.60 -6.61 13.56
C ASP A 72 -0.63 -5.58 12.96
N PHE A 73 -0.53 -4.41 13.63
CA PHE A 73 0.31 -3.28 13.20
C PHE A 73 -0.01 -2.75 11.78
N VAL A 74 -1.23 -2.95 11.33
CA VAL A 74 -1.72 -2.42 10.07
C VAL A 74 -2.09 -0.95 10.22
N ALA A 75 -1.62 -0.14 9.27
CA ALA A 75 -2.04 1.24 9.06
C ALA A 75 -2.96 1.33 7.83
N LYS A 76 -4.10 2.00 7.98
CA LYS A 76 -4.99 2.42 6.89
C LYS A 76 -5.08 3.94 6.95
N VAL A 77 -4.20 4.63 6.24
CA VAL A 77 -4.13 6.08 6.23
C VAL A 77 -5.03 6.62 5.13
N VAL A 78 -6.10 7.30 5.50
CA VAL A 78 -7.08 7.85 4.56
C VAL A 78 -6.73 9.28 4.22
N LEU A 79 -6.31 9.52 2.98
CA LEU A 79 -6.15 10.85 2.40
C LEU A 79 -7.50 11.33 1.89
N LYS A 80 -7.92 12.53 2.29
CA LYS A 80 -9.19 13.16 1.90
C LYS A 80 -8.91 14.48 1.20
N ASN A 81 -9.96 15.05 0.61
CA ASN A 81 -9.90 16.36 -0.08
C ASN A 81 -8.93 16.36 -1.28
N LEU A 82 -8.76 15.20 -1.91
CA LEU A 82 -8.00 15.10 -3.15
C LEU A 82 -8.81 15.71 -4.31
N LYS A 83 -8.11 16.17 -5.35
CA LYS A 83 -8.73 16.63 -6.59
C LYS A 83 -9.03 15.45 -7.50
N PRO A 84 -10.18 15.43 -8.19
CA PRO A 84 -10.50 14.40 -9.18
C PRO A 84 -9.54 14.44 -10.37
N ARG A 85 -9.34 13.30 -11.02
CA ARG A 85 -8.49 13.12 -12.23
C ARG A 85 -7.08 13.70 -12.09
N THR A 86 -6.54 13.66 -10.88
CA THR A 86 -5.26 14.30 -10.54
C THR A 86 -4.23 13.23 -10.17
N LYS A 87 -3.03 13.38 -10.71
CA LYS A 87 -1.87 12.55 -10.36
C LYS A 87 -1.26 13.03 -9.05
N TYR A 88 -0.93 12.11 -8.18
CA TYR A 88 -0.27 12.34 -6.90
C TYR A 88 0.97 11.47 -6.78
N THR A 89 2.00 12.02 -6.13
CA THR A 89 3.04 11.22 -5.48
C THR A 89 2.81 11.28 -3.99
N TYR A 90 3.21 10.23 -3.27
CA TYR A 90 3.10 10.25 -1.82
C TYR A 90 4.38 9.75 -1.15
N THR A 91 4.56 10.15 0.09
CA THR A 91 5.66 9.73 0.96
C THR A 91 5.09 9.15 2.23
N VAL A 92 5.59 8.01 2.64
CA VAL A 92 5.28 7.40 3.94
C VAL A 92 6.38 7.76 4.93
N THR A 93 6.00 8.25 6.10
CA THR A 93 6.90 8.50 7.23
C THR A 93 6.49 7.59 8.38
N ILE A 94 7.43 6.84 8.93
CA ILE A 94 7.22 5.96 10.08
C ILE A 94 8.16 6.43 11.20
N ASP A 95 7.58 6.84 12.34
CA ASP A 95 8.31 7.40 13.48
C ASP A 95 9.38 8.43 13.07
N GLY A 96 8.99 9.36 12.19
CA GLY A 96 9.84 10.43 11.68
C GLY A 96 10.80 10.03 10.54
N GLN A 97 10.95 8.74 10.23
CA GLN A 97 11.77 8.31 9.09
C GLN A 97 10.95 8.27 7.80
N LYS A 98 11.37 9.06 6.81
CA LYS A 98 10.76 9.10 5.48
C LYS A 98 11.13 7.86 4.66
N ASN A 99 10.11 7.19 4.13
CA ASN A 99 10.24 6.07 3.23
C ASN A 99 9.71 6.49 1.85
N ARG A 100 10.58 6.47 0.86
CA ARG A 100 10.25 6.84 -0.53
C ARG A 100 10.56 5.69 -1.46
N ALA A 101 9.63 5.38 -2.35
CA ALA A 101 9.82 4.42 -3.42
C ALA A 101 9.32 5.02 -4.75
N ALA A 102 9.91 4.58 -5.85
CA ALA A 102 9.59 5.11 -7.18
C ALA A 102 8.12 4.86 -7.60
N ASN A 103 7.48 3.84 -7.04
CA ASN A 103 6.11 3.45 -7.33
C ASN A 103 5.06 4.10 -6.40
N GLN A 104 5.46 4.99 -5.50
CA GLN A 104 4.52 5.71 -4.61
C GLN A 104 3.78 6.81 -5.37
N LYS A 105 2.92 6.40 -6.30
CA LYS A 105 2.13 7.27 -7.17
C LYS A 105 0.73 6.70 -7.35
N PHE A 106 -0.25 7.58 -7.52
CA PHE A 106 -1.60 7.19 -7.93
C PHE A 106 -2.27 8.33 -8.72
N MET A 107 -3.41 8.03 -9.33
CA MET A 107 -4.28 9.02 -9.96
C MET A 107 -5.69 8.82 -9.44
N THR A 108 -6.30 9.89 -8.96
CA THR A 108 -7.69 9.88 -8.51
C THR A 108 -8.64 9.66 -9.69
N PHE A 109 -9.78 9.02 -9.42
CA PHE A 109 -10.83 8.85 -10.42
C PHE A 109 -11.52 10.17 -10.77
N SER A 110 -12.38 10.13 -11.79
CA SER A 110 -13.32 11.22 -12.09
C SER A 110 -14.23 11.47 -10.90
N LYS A 111 -14.83 12.65 -10.86
CA LYS A 111 -15.86 12.97 -9.88
C LYS A 111 -17.07 12.01 -10.10
N SER A 112 -17.73 11.65 -9.01
CA SER A 112 -18.94 10.83 -9.09
C SER A 112 -19.98 11.50 -10.01
N GLY A 113 -20.59 10.74 -10.91
CA GLY A 113 -21.54 11.20 -11.90
C GLY A 113 -20.91 11.75 -13.19
N GLU A 114 -19.59 11.91 -13.27
CA GLU A 114 -18.91 12.29 -14.51
C GLU A 114 -18.59 11.05 -15.34
N ALA A 115 -18.89 11.12 -16.65
CA ALA A 115 -18.48 10.06 -17.58
C ALA A 115 -16.96 9.93 -17.65
N GLY A 116 -16.47 8.73 -17.68
CA GLY A 116 -15.04 8.41 -17.77
C GLY A 116 -14.78 7.11 -18.50
N ARG A 117 -13.56 6.97 -19.04
CA ARG A 117 -13.07 5.71 -19.59
C ARG A 117 -12.16 5.08 -18.55
N PHE A 118 -12.42 3.83 -18.23
CA PHE A 118 -11.62 3.03 -17.27
C PHE A 118 -11.11 1.77 -17.95
N ARG A 119 -9.90 1.41 -17.64
CA ARG A 119 -9.32 0.11 -17.98
C ARG A 119 -9.21 -0.71 -16.71
N LEU A 120 -9.98 -1.77 -16.61
CA LEU A 120 -9.96 -2.66 -15.48
C LEU A 120 -9.24 -3.95 -15.90
N ALA A 121 -8.30 -4.41 -15.10
CA ALA A 121 -7.73 -5.74 -15.17
C ALA A 121 -8.31 -6.58 -14.04
N PHE A 122 -8.54 -7.85 -14.31
CA PHE A 122 -8.96 -8.82 -13.29
C PHE A 122 -8.40 -10.20 -13.61
N GLY A 123 -8.17 -10.96 -12.56
CA GLY A 123 -7.62 -12.31 -12.67
C GLY A 123 -7.70 -13.04 -11.33
N GLY A 124 -7.33 -14.30 -11.33
CA GLY A 124 -7.24 -15.14 -10.15
C GLY A 124 -6.31 -16.32 -10.41
N GLY A 125 -6.08 -17.17 -9.40
CA GLY A 125 -5.23 -18.36 -9.53
C GLY A 125 -3.74 -18.03 -9.62
N ALA A 126 -3.26 -17.03 -8.89
CA ALA A 126 -1.85 -16.66 -8.85
C ALA A 126 -1.07 -17.67 -7.99
N GLY A 127 -0.55 -18.74 -8.60
CA GLY A 127 0.41 -19.63 -7.95
C GLY A 127 1.80 -19.01 -7.92
N PHE A 128 2.59 -19.30 -6.86
CA PHE A 128 3.99 -18.88 -6.81
C PHE A 128 4.82 -19.74 -7.75
N VAL A 129 5.01 -19.26 -8.96
CA VAL A 129 5.89 -19.86 -9.97
C VAL A 129 6.82 -18.77 -10.50
N PRO A 130 8.05 -18.62 -9.96
CA PRO A 130 8.93 -17.51 -10.29
C PRO A 130 9.13 -17.28 -11.78
N GLN A 131 9.11 -18.35 -12.57
CA GLN A 131 9.25 -18.27 -14.02
C GLN A 131 8.09 -17.57 -14.71
N HIS A 132 6.93 -17.47 -14.07
CA HIS A 132 5.71 -16.87 -14.61
C HIS A 132 5.43 -15.47 -14.04
N GLU A 133 6.24 -14.98 -13.10
CA GLU A 133 6.04 -13.66 -12.47
C GLU A 133 6.14 -12.48 -13.47
N TYR A 134 6.67 -12.70 -14.67
CA TYR A 134 6.65 -11.70 -15.73
C TYR A 134 5.23 -11.26 -16.16
N VAL A 135 4.20 -12.04 -15.81
CA VAL A 135 2.80 -11.69 -16.09
C VAL A 135 2.43 -10.34 -15.47
N TRP A 136 3.00 -10.01 -14.31
CA TRP A 136 2.78 -8.71 -13.67
C TRP A 136 3.27 -7.54 -14.51
N ASN A 137 4.41 -7.70 -15.20
CA ASN A 137 4.91 -6.71 -16.14
C ASN A 137 3.99 -6.56 -17.35
N THR A 138 3.44 -7.67 -17.85
CA THR A 138 2.47 -7.67 -18.95
C THR A 138 1.19 -6.93 -18.56
N ILE A 139 0.65 -7.21 -17.37
CA ILE A 139 -0.51 -6.51 -16.83
C ILE A 139 -0.22 -5.02 -16.67
N ALA A 140 0.92 -4.67 -16.06
CA ALA A 140 1.33 -3.27 -15.88
C ALA A 140 1.49 -2.53 -17.21
N ALA A 141 2.00 -3.20 -18.26
CA ALA A 141 2.16 -2.62 -19.59
C ALA A 141 0.81 -2.23 -20.23
N THR A 142 -0.30 -2.86 -19.84
CA THR A 142 -1.65 -2.46 -20.30
C THR A 142 -2.14 -1.18 -19.63
N LYS A 143 -1.43 -0.69 -18.61
CA LYS A 143 -1.76 0.51 -17.82
C LYS A 143 -3.20 0.50 -17.32
N PRO A 144 -3.61 -0.50 -16.53
CA PRO A 144 -4.95 -0.53 -15.97
C PRO A 144 -5.10 0.59 -14.91
N ASP A 145 -6.30 1.12 -14.80
CA ASP A 145 -6.68 2.07 -13.74
C ASP A 145 -6.91 1.35 -12.41
N ALA A 146 -7.34 0.08 -12.47
CA ALA A 146 -7.46 -0.80 -11.32
C ALA A 146 -7.24 -2.27 -11.69
N LEU A 147 -6.69 -3.04 -10.75
CA LEU A 147 -6.54 -4.49 -10.83
C LEU A 147 -7.37 -5.13 -9.71
N PHE A 148 -8.24 -6.06 -10.07
CA PHE A 148 -9.02 -6.88 -9.15
C PHE A 148 -8.48 -8.30 -9.14
N GLN A 149 -8.05 -8.75 -7.98
CA GLN A 149 -7.70 -10.15 -7.77
C GLN A 149 -8.93 -10.87 -7.21
N LEU A 150 -9.43 -11.86 -7.97
CA LEU A 150 -10.72 -12.50 -7.73
C LEU A 150 -10.61 -13.73 -6.81
N GLY A 151 -9.46 -13.98 -6.25
CA GLY A 151 -9.18 -15.10 -5.36
C GLY A 151 -7.93 -15.85 -5.75
N ASP A 152 -7.56 -16.84 -4.93
CA ASP A 152 -6.34 -17.62 -5.07
C ASP A 152 -5.09 -16.75 -5.26
N ASN A 153 -5.00 -15.71 -4.43
CA ASN A 153 -3.91 -14.73 -4.51
C ASN A 153 -2.65 -15.23 -3.83
N VAL A 154 -2.79 -16.19 -2.93
CA VAL A 154 -1.72 -16.80 -2.13
C VAL A 154 -2.07 -18.26 -1.85
N TYR A 155 -1.11 -19.16 -2.01
CA TYR A 155 -1.20 -20.56 -1.59
C TYR A 155 -0.18 -20.78 -0.48
N ILE A 156 -0.65 -21.05 0.72
CA ILE A 156 0.19 -21.25 1.89
C ILE A 156 0.37 -22.73 2.20
N ASP A 157 -0.65 -23.54 1.84
CA ASP A 157 -0.73 -25.00 2.02
C ASP A 157 -0.44 -25.47 3.47
N ASN A 158 -0.66 -24.55 4.43
CA ASN A 158 -0.37 -24.77 5.84
C ASN A 158 -1.33 -23.96 6.70
N THR A 159 -1.64 -24.45 7.89
CA THR A 159 -2.49 -23.78 8.88
C THR A 159 -1.67 -22.98 9.91
N SER A 160 -0.36 -22.94 9.78
CA SER A 160 0.52 -22.18 10.66
C SER A 160 0.38 -20.69 10.42
N VAL A 161 0.06 -19.93 11.47
CA VAL A 161 0.04 -18.45 11.42
C VAL A 161 1.39 -17.89 10.99
N MET A 162 2.48 -18.63 11.21
CA MET A 162 3.84 -18.23 10.80
C MET A 162 3.99 -18.20 9.29
N ASP A 163 3.45 -19.21 8.61
CA ASP A 163 3.55 -19.32 7.16
C ASP A 163 2.61 -18.36 6.45
N MET A 164 1.57 -17.84 7.16
CA MET A 164 0.67 -16.80 6.64
C MET A 164 1.32 -15.41 6.58
N HIS A 165 2.48 -15.22 7.17
CA HIS A 165 3.16 -13.93 7.27
C HIS A 165 4.49 -13.88 6.49
N HIS A 166 4.74 -14.84 5.63
CA HIS A 166 5.90 -14.86 4.73
C HIS A 166 5.65 -14.24 3.37
#